data_dbb026eebcd7b9a5b2d49d19fd6d161c
#
_entry.id   dbb026eebcd7b9a5b2d49d19fd6d161c
#
_cell.length_a   1.000
_cell.length_b   1.000
_cell.length_c   1.000
_cell.angle_alpha   90.00
_cell.angle_beta   90.00
_cell.angle_gamma   90.00
#
_symmetry.space_group_name_H-M   'P 1'
#
loop_
_entity.id
_entity.type
_entity.pdbx_description
1 polymer ?
#
loop_
_entity_poly.entity_id
_entity_poly.type
_entity_poly.pdbx_seq_one_letter_code
_entity_poly.pdbx_strand_id
1 'polypeptide(L)'
;FVILMLLVWAISWPLSAGTYDLVDPRTGVPIEVQNLLSAIAITDFFSNMVSTFIKFHPLGVVLVALLGIAVADHLGFIRAALRALLSVTAKKMLTPMLILIAIMSHSAADAGYVLVIPLGGIIFSAAGRHPLAGIAAAFAGVSGGFSANFLPSALDPMLQGISQASAQLLDPEITLNPLNNWFFTASSTLLIIFLGWYVTDKIVEPHLQKGNV
;
A
#
# COMPACT_ATOMS: atom_id res chain seq x y z
N PHE A 1 -8.69 14.41 4.67
CA PHE A 1 -9.95 13.67 4.89
C PHE A 1 -11.10 14.64 5.17
N VAL A 2 -11.02 15.53 6.16
CA VAL A 2 -12.11 16.45 6.52
C VAL A 2 -12.53 17.31 5.33
N ILE A 3 -11.58 17.84 4.56
CA ILE A 3 -11.88 18.63 3.35
C ILE A 3 -12.65 17.80 2.32
N LEU A 4 -12.24 16.57 2.07
CA LEU A 4 -12.94 15.66 1.15
C LEU A 4 -14.35 15.34 1.65
N MET A 5 -14.50 15.08 2.93
CA MET A 5 -15.82 14.86 3.55
C MET A 5 -16.73 16.07 3.35
N LEU A 6 -16.25 17.28 3.63
CA LEU A 6 -17.01 18.52 3.44
C LEU A 6 -17.36 18.76 1.96
N LEU A 7 -16.45 18.45 1.04
CA LEU A 7 -16.73 18.52 -0.40
C LEU A 7 -17.83 17.55 -0.82
N VAL A 8 -17.79 16.30 -0.36
CA VAL A 8 -18.84 15.30 -0.64
C VAL A 8 -20.18 15.77 -0.07
N TRP A 9 -20.20 16.30 1.14
CA TRP A 9 -21.42 16.84 1.73
C TRP A 9 -21.95 18.04 0.92
N ALA A 10 -21.10 18.97 0.52
CA ALA A 10 -21.49 20.11 -0.29
C ALA A 10 -22.06 19.70 -1.67
N ILE A 11 -21.44 18.72 -2.31
CA ILE A 11 -21.90 18.19 -3.62
C ILE A 11 -23.19 17.38 -3.47
N SER A 12 -23.41 16.68 -2.36
CA SER A 12 -24.62 15.91 -2.13
C SER A 12 -25.89 16.77 -2.16
N TRP A 13 -25.82 18.02 -1.75
CA TRP A 13 -26.96 18.92 -1.73
C TRP A 13 -27.55 19.19 -3.11
N PRO A 14 -26.84 19.69 -4.13
CA PRO A 14 -27.40 19.87 -5.47
C PRO A 14 -27.76 18.54 -6.14
N LEU A 15 -27.00 17.46 -5.88
CA LEU A 15 -27.30 16.16 -6.45
C LEU A 15 -28.58 15.55 -5.87
N SER A 16 -28.91 15.77 -4.62
CA SER A 16 -30.14 15.25 -4.01
C SER A 16 -31.43 15.89 -4.55
N ALA A 17 -31.33 17.01 -5.29
CA ALA A 17 -32.45 17.64 -5.96
C ALA A 17 -32.72 17.03 -7.35
N GLY A 18 -31.81 16.22 -7.88
CA GLY A 18 -31.98 15.54 -9.16
C GLY A 18 -32.73 14.21 -9.04
N THR A 19 -33.48 13.86 -10.08
CA THR A 19 -34.05 12.52 -10.24
C THR A 19 -33.13 11.68 -11.10
N TYR A 20 -32.68 10.54 -10.58
CA TYR A 20 -31.78 9.60 -11.26
C TYR A 20 -32.45 8.25 -11.40
N ASP A 21 -32.49 7.70 -12.62
CA ASP A 21 -32.99 6.35 -12.88
C ASP A 21 -31.95 5.28 -12.49
N LEU A 22 -31.47 5.35 -11.25
CA LEU A 22 -30.52 4.38 -10.68
C LEU A 22 -31.29 3.38 -9.83
N VAL A 23 -31.07 2.09 -10.09
CA VAL A 23 -31.72 1.00 -9.37
C VAL A 23 -30.64 0.14 -8.71
N ASP A 24 -30.83 -0.20 -7.44
CA ASP A 24 -29.95 -1.15 -6.74
C ASP A 24 -30.07 -2.52 -7.44
N PRO A 25 -28.98 -3.06 -8.00
CA PRO A 25 -29.02 -4.31 -8.75
C PRO A 25 -29.42 -5.52 -7.89
N ARG A 26 -29.32 -5.42 -6.58
CA ARG A 26 -29.62 -6.47 -5.62
C ARG A 26 -31.08 -6.46 -5.18
N THR A 27 -31.61 -5.29 -4.90
CA THR A 27 -32.98 -5.14 -4.34
C THR A 27 -34.00 -4.71 -5.36
N GLY A 28 -33.58 -4.19 -6.53
CA GLY A 28 -34.47 -3.62 -7.52
C GLY A 28 -35.10 -2.30 -7.09
N VAL A 29 -34.71 -1.73 -5.96
CA VAL A 29 -35.23 -0.48 -5.42
C VAL A 29 -34.51 0.71 -6.04
N PRO A 30 -35.20 1.80 -6.43
CA PRO A 30 -34.58 3.03 -6.89
C PRO A 30 -33.62 3.59 -5.83
N ILE A 31 -32.42 3.99 -6.27
CA ILE A 31 -31.42 4.63 -5.40
C ILE A 31 -31.62 6.14 -5.48
N GLU A 32 -31.95 6.76 -4.35
CA GLU A 32 -32.07 8.20 -4.23
C GLU A 32 -30.77 8.78 -3.63
N VAL A 33 -30.29 9.87 -4.20
CA VAL A 33 -29.13 10.59 -3.66
C VAL A 33 -29.56 11.33 -2.40
N GLN A 34 -28.99 10.98 -1.27
CA GLN A 34 -29.30 11.60 0.01
C GLN A 34 -28.60 12.95 0.17
N ASN A 35 -29.31 13.94 0.68
CA ASN A 35 -28.72 15.20 1.10
C ASN A 35 -27.98 15.03 2.43
N LEU A 36 -26.66 14.96 2.38
CA LEU A 36 -25.81 14.77 3.56
C LEU A 36 -25.69 16.04 4.44
N LEU A 37 -26.16 17.20 3.97
CA LEU A 37 -26.25 18.43 4.76
C LEU A 37 -27.59 18.58 5.49
N SER A 38 -28.51 17.64 5.33
CA SER A 38 -29.77 17.67 6.08
C SER A 38 -29.53 17.44 7.58
N ALA A 39 -30.35 18.02 8.43
CA ALA A 39 -30.25 17.84 9.89
C ALA A 39 -30.34 16.37 10.29
N ILE A 40 -31.16 15.58 9.57
CA ILE A 40 -31.31 14.14 9.81
C ILE A 40 -30.01 13.42 9.47
N ALA A 41 -29.41 13.68 8.32
CA ALA A 41 -28.16 13.03 7.89
C ALA A 41 -26.97 13.36 8.81
N ILE A 42 -26.89 14.64 9.25
CA ILE A 42 -25.85 15.07 10.19
C ILE A 42 -26.04 14.38 11.56
N THR A 43 -27.26 14.32 12.05
CA THR A 43 -27.55 13.64 13.33
C THR A 43 -27.24 12.16 13.23
N ASP A 44 -27.64 11.51 12.14
CA ASP A 44 -27.38 10.09 11.89
C ASP A 44 -25.88 9.80 11.79
N PHE A 45 -25.12 10.65 11.08
CA PHE A 45 -23.66 10.54 10.99
C PHE A 45 -23.00 10.53 12.38
N PHE A 46 -23.31 11.50 13.24
CA PHE A 46 -22.72 11.57 14.57
C PHE A 46 -23.21 10.45 15.51
N SER A 47 -24.48 10.09 15.45
CA SER A 47 -25.06 9.02 16.26
C SER A 47 -24.49 7.65 15.92
N ASN A 48 -24.21 7.41 14.64
CA ASN A 48 -23.73 6.12 14.15
C ASN A 48 -22.21 6.07 13.89
N MET A 49 -21.47 7.16 14.10
CA MET A 49 -20.05 7.25 13.78
C MET A 49 -19.21 6.12 14.39
N VAL A 50 -19.41 5.84 15.68
CA VAL A 50 -18.70 4.75 16.38
C VAL A 50 -19.11 3.39 15.84
N SER A 51 -20.41 3.16 15.65
CA SER A 51 -20.93 1.91 15.10
C SER A 51 -20.43 1.64 13.68
N THR A 52 -20.41 2.65 12.83
CA THR A 52 -19.87 2.58 11.47
C THR A 52 -18.39 2.26 11.46
N PHE A 53 -17.61 2.88 12.34
CA PHE A 53 -16.19 2.60 12.48
C PHE A 53 -15.93 1.15 12.93
N ILE A 54 -16.63 0.68 13.94
CA ILE A 54 -16.46 -0.70 14.46
C ILE A 54 -16.92 -1.75 13.45
N LYS A 55 -17.97 -1.46 12.68
CA LYS A 55 -18.48 -2.36 11.63
C LYS A 55 -17.67 -2.34 10.35
N PHE A 56 -16.63 -1.48 10.23
CA PHE A 56 -15.74 -1.50 9.07
C PHE A 56 -15.04 -2.85 8.99
N HIS A 57 -15.42 -3.64 7.99
CA HIS A 57 -15.05 -5.06 7.89
C HIS A 57 -13.54 -5.34 8.03
N PRO A 58 -12.64 -4.58 7.41
CA PRO A 58 -11.19 -4.82 7.52
C PRO A 58 -10.58 -4.43 8.87
N LEU A 59 -11.29 -3.67 9.71
CA LEU A 59 -10.70 -3.04 10.90
C LEU A 59 -10.02 -4.04 11.85
N GLY A 60 -10.72 -5.12 12.18
CA GLY A 60 -10.21 -6.13 13.11
C GLY A 60 -8.96 -6.82 12.60
N VAL A 61 -8.98 -7.26 11.34
CA VAL A 61 -7.87 -7.98 10.71
C VAL A 61 -6.64 -7.07 10.56
N VAL A 62 -6.84 -5.82 10.14
CA VAL A 62 -5.77 -4.82 10.01
C VAL A 62 -5.13 -4.50 11.35
N LEU A 63 -5.92 -4.29 12.40
CA LEU A 63 -5.39 -4.01 13.74
C LEU A 63 -4.56 -5.17 14.28
N VAL A 64 -5.03 -6.41 14.14
CA VAL A 64 -4.28 -7.59 14.58
C VAL A 64 -2.97 -7.74 13.81
N ALA A 65 -3.00 -7.56 12.48
CA ALA A 65 -1.80 -7.61 11.65
C ALA A 65 -0.79 -6.53 12.05
N LEU A 66 -1.25 -5.28 12.23
CA LEU A 66 -0.40 -4.16 12.64
C LEU A 66 0.21 -4.35 14.04
N LEU A 67 -0.49 -4.99 14.98
CA LEU A 67 0.07 -5.30 16.30
C LEU A 67 1.29 -6.24 16.19
N GLY A 68 1.19 -7.30 15.37
CA GLY A 68 2.31 -8.21 15.14
C GLY A 68 3.52 -7.51 14.52
N ILE A 69 3.27 -6.70 13.50
CA ILE A 69 4.31 -5.92 12.80
C ILE A 69 4.95 -4.90 13.76
N ALA A 70 4.15 -4.18 14.55
CA ALA A 70 4.63 -3.17 15.50
C ALA A 70 5.54 -3.79 16.57
N VAL A 71 5.20 -4.97 17.09
CA VAL A 71 6.05 -5.71 18.04
C VAL A 71 7.37 -6.11 17.38
N ALA A 72 7.35 -6.66 16.16
CA ALA A 72 8.55 -7.06 15.43
C ALA A 72 9.47 -5.86 15.12
N ASP A 73 8.90 -4.71 14.77
CA ASP A 73 9.67 -3.48 14.53
C ASP A 73 10.24 -2.91 15.83
N HIS A 74 9.45 -2.84 16.89
CA HIS A 74 9.88 -2.35 18.21
C HIS A 74 11.04 -3.17 18.78
N LEU A 75 11.02 -4.48 18.62
CA LEU A 75 12.10 -5.39 19.02
C LEU A 75 13.35 -5.27 18.11
N GLY A 76 13.27 -4.53 17.03
CA GLY A 76 14.36 -4.38 16.06
C GLY A 76 14.57 -5.60 15.16
N PHE A 77 13.65 -6.58 15.20
CA PHE A 77 13.73 -7.80 14.39
C PHE A 77 13.79 -7.48 12.89
N ILE A 78 12.93 -6.59 12.42
CA ILE A 78 12.86 -6.20 11.00
C ILE A 78 14.19 -5.57 10.56
N ARG A 79 14.73 -4.64 11.35
CA ARG A 79 16.03 -4.01 11.07
C ARG A 79 17.18 -5.02 11.04
N ALA A 80 17.21 -5.95 11.98
CA ALA A 80 18.23 -6.99 12.03
C ALA A 80 18.14 -7.92 10.81
N ALA A 81 16.94 -8.36 10.43
CA ALA A 81 16.71 -9.22 9.28
C ALA A 81 17.15 -8.54 7.96
N LEU A 82 16.74 -7.28 7.74
CA LEU A 82 17.13 -6.52 6.55
C LEU A 82 18.66 -6.34 6.45
N ARG A 83 19.33 -6.00 7.56
CA ARG A 83 20.79 -5.89 7.60
C ARG A 83 21.50 -7.23 7.33
N ALA A 84 21.00 -8.32 7.91
CA ALA A 84 21.55 -9.64 7.68
C ALA A 84 21.46 -10.06 6.21
N LEU A 85 20.33 -9.83 5.55
CA LEU A 85 20.16 -10.10 4.12
C LEU A 85 21.16 -9.29 3.26
N LEU A 86 21.36 -8.02 3.59
CA LEU A 86 22.31 -7.17 2.86
C LEU A 86 23.77 -7.59 3.07
N SER A 87 24.14 -8.03 4.29
CA SER A 87 25.52 -8.38 4.63
C SER A 87 26.06 -9.61 3.89
N VAL A 88 25.18 -10.53 3.49
CA VAL A 88 25.57 -11.74 2.74
C VAL A 88 25.51 -11.56 1.23
N THR A 89 25.18 -10.37 0.74
CA THR A 89 24.95 -10.12 -0.69
C THR A 89 26.26 -9.85 -1.43
N ALA A 90 26.51 -10.60 -2.50
CA ALA A 90 27.64 -10.36 -3.40
C ALA A 90 27.53 -8.99 -4.10
N LYS A 91 28.66 -8.30 -4.34
CA LYS A 91 28.69 -6.96 -4.95
C LYS A 91 27.93 -6.86 -6.29
N LYS A 92 27.96 -7.91 -7.11
CA LYS A 92 27.26 -7.96 -8.40
C LYS A 92 25.74 -8.06 -8.28
N MET A 93 25.26 -8.59 -7.15
CA MET A 93 23.83 -8.77 -6.87
C MET A 93 23.28 -7.69 -5.93
N LEU A 94 24.06 -6.64 -5.66
CA LEU A 94 23.71 -5.62 -4.69
C LEU A 94 22.41 -4.87 -5.07
N THR A 95 22.28 -4.46 -6.32
CA THR A 95 21.09 -3.74 -6.80
C THR A 95 19.82 -4.59 -6.75
N PRO A 96 19.75 -5.77 -7.37
CA PRO A 96 18.53 -6.56 -7.31
C PRO A 96 18.19 -7.00 -5.88
N MET A 97 19.18 -7.27 -5.04
CA MET A 97 18.96 -7.64 -3.65
C MET A 97 18.47 -6.45 -2.81
N LEU A 98 19.02 -5.26 -3.04
CA LEU A 98 18.53 -4.04 -2.40
C LEU A 98 17.07 -3.76 -2.77
N ILE A 99 16.71 -3.90 -4.04
CA ILE A 99 15.33 -3.73 -4.51
C ILE A 99 14.40 -4.80 -3.89
N LEU A 100 14.82 -6.06 -3.87
CA LEU A 100 14.08 -7.13 -3.22
C LEU A 100 13.82 -6.82 -1.75
N ILE A 101 14.85 -6.43 -1.00
CA ILE A 101 14.73 -6.05 0.41
C ILE A 101 13.84 -4.84 0.60
N ALA A 102 13.94 -3.87 -0.30
CA ALA A 102 13.07 -2.69 -0.30
C ALA A 102 11.59 -3.07 -0.51
N ILE A 103 11.30 -3.98 -1.42
CA ILE A 103 9.94 -4.54 -1.62
C ILE A 103 9.48 -5.28 -0.35
N MET A 104 10.32 -6.15 0.21
CA MET A 104 9.98 -6.90 1.43
C MET A 104 9.72 -6.01 2.64
N SER A 105 10.40 -4.86 2.72
CA SER A 105 10.25 -3.92 3.83
C SER A 105 8.85 -3.33 3.94
N HIS A 106 8.07 -3.41 2.86
CA HIS A 106 6.67 -2.97 2.85
C HIS A 106 5.77 -3.75 3.82
N SER A 107 6.13 -4.99 4.16
CA SER A 107 5.44 -5.74 5.21
C SER A 107 5.51 -5.06 6.59
N ALA A 108 6.49 -4.17 6.80
CA ALA A 108 6.66 -3.34 7.99
C ALA A 108 6.12 -1.91 7.81
N ALA A 109 5.13 -1.72 6.96
CA ALA A 109 4.53 -0.43 6.63
C ALA A 109 5.59 0.61 6.20
N ASP A 110 5.66 1.76 6.89
CA ASP A 110 6.52 2.87 6.48
C ASP A 110 8.01 2.70 6.84
N ALA A 111 8.39 1.63 7.53
CA ALA A 111 9.78 1.39 7.94
C ALA A 111 10.75 1.32 6.75
N GLY A 112 10.27 0.88 5.58
CA GLY A 112 11.04 0.86 4.35
C GLY A 112 11.56 2.24 3.94
N TYR A 113 10.72 3.25 3.99
CA TYR A 113 11.08 4.62 3.63
C TYR A 113 12.14 5.22 4.57
N VAL A 114 12.01 4.98 5.86
CA VAL A 114 12.91 5.56 6.87
C VAL A 114 14.23 4.83 6.98
N LEU A 115 14.24 3.50 6.78
CA LEU A 115 15.42 2.66 7.01
C LEU A 115 16.09 2.21 5.73
N VAL A 116 15.34 1.67 4.76
CA VAL A 116 15.95 1.00 3.60
C VAL A 116 16.49 2.00 2.60
N ILE A 117 15.84 3.13 2.41
CA ILE A 117 16.27 4.15 1.45
C ILE A 117 17.62 4.77 1.85
N PRO A 118 17.81 5.31 3.08
CA PRO A 118 19.13 5.79 3.50
C PRO A 118 20.19 4.68 3.51
N LEU A 119 19.82 3.48 3.93
CA LEU A 119 20.73 2.33 3.96
C LEU A 119 21.20 1.94 2.56
N GLY A 120 20.35 2.06 1.54
CA GLY A 120 20.73 1.87 0.14
C GLY A 120 21.89 2.78 -0.29
N GLY A 121 21.84 4.05 0.07
CA GLY A 121 22.92 5.00 -0.18
C GLY A 121 24.23 4.62 0.52
N ILE A 122 24.16 4.24 1.79
CA ILE A 122 25.32 3.82 2.59
C ILE A 122 25.98 2.56 2.00
N ILE A 123 25.17 1.57 1.62
CA ILE A 123 25.65 0.29 1.09
C ILE A 123 26.30 0.48 -0.29
N PHE A 124 25.72 1.28 -1.17
CA PHE A 124 26.29 1.58 -2.47
C PHE A 124 27.62 2.33 -2.30
N SER A 125 27.68 3.33 -1.41
CA SER A 125 28.91 4.02 -1.09
C SER A 125 30.01 3.07 -0.57
N ALA A 126 29.67 2.18 0.36
CA ALA A 126 30.58 1.17 0.89
C ALA A 126 31.06 0.17 -0.18
N ALA A 127 30.25 -0.08 -1.19
CA ALA A 127 30.60 -0.93 -2.33
C ALA A 127 31.43 -0.20 -3.41
N GLY A 128 31.70 1.10 -3.25
CA GLY A 128 32.38 1.93 -4.25
C GLY A 128 31.48 2.36 -5.42
N ARG A 129 30.18 2.34 -5.21
CA ARG A 129 29.13 2.76 -6.17
C ARG A 129 28.56 4.12 -5.78
N HIS A 130 27.86 4.78 -6.71
CA HIS A 130 27.30 6.10 -6.43
C HIS A 130 26.13 6.02 -5.41
N PRO A 131 26.19 6.74 -4.27
CA PRO A 131 25.17 6.60 -3.21
C PRO A 131 23.76 6.99 -3.66
N LEU A 132 23.62 8.00 -4.54
CA LEU A 132 22.30 8.37 -5.09
C LEU A 132 21.67 7.27 -5.93
N ALA A 133 22.46 6.42 -6.61
CA ALA A 133 21.95 5.26 -7.32
C ALA A 133 21.35 4.23 -6.34
N GLY A 134 21.99 4.03 -5.18
CA GLY A 134 21.49 3.18 -4.11
C GLY A 134 20.18 3.71 -3.50
N ILE A 135 20.11 5.02 -3.26
CA ILE A 135 18.91 5.70 -2.75
C ILE A 135 17.76 5.53 -3.77
N ALA A 136 18.03 5.79 -5.05
CA ALA A 136 17.03 5.67 -6.11
C ALA A 136 16.51 4.23 -6.26
N ALA A 137 17.41 3.24 -6.24
CA ALA A 137 17.05 1.82 -6.31
C ALA A 137 16.20 1.39 -5.12
N ALA A 138 16.58 1.79 -3.90
CA ALA A 138 15.82 1.49 -2.69
C ALA A 138 14.45 2.16 -2.71
N PHE A 139 14.38 3.43 -3.11
CA PHE A 139 13.11 4.16 -3.24
C PHE A 139 12.17 3.49 -4.26
N ALA A 140 12.70 3.12 -5.42
CA ALA A 140 11.93 2.41 -6.44
C ALA A 140 11.41 1.06 -5.93
N GLY A 141 12.21 0.32 -5.16
CA GLY A 141 11.82 -0.94 -4.55
C GLY A 141 10.74 -0.77 -3.47
N VAL A 142 10.88 0.20 -2.56
CA VAL A 142 9.87 0.48 -1.53
C VAL A 142 8.56 0.94 -2.19
N SER A 143 8.62 1.88 -3.13
CA SER A 143 7.42 2.39 -3.81
C SER A 143 6.75 1.33 -4.68
N GLY A 144 7.54 0.52 -5.41
CA GLY A 144 7.03 -0.60 -6.20
C GLY A 144 6.43 -1.71 -5.34
N GLY A 145 6.94 -1.91 -4.12
CA GLY A 145 6.48 -2.90 -3.17
C GLY A 145 5.02 -2.72 -2.70
N PHE A 146 4.44 -1.54 -2.86
CA PHE A 146 3.02 -1.34 -2.59
C PHE A 146 2.09 -2.19 -3.48
N SER A 147 2.50 -2.45 -4.72
CA SER A 147 1.71 -3.19 -5.71
C SER A 147 2.37 -4.50 -6.12
N ALA A 148 3.55 -4.81 -5.59
CA ALA A 148 4.34 -5.97 -5.94
C ALA A 148 5.05 -6.50 -4.69
N ASN A 149 4.42 -7.43 -4.02
CA ASN A 149 4.95 -8.04 -2.81
C ASN A 149 4.58 -9.53 -2.78
N PHE A 150 5.56 -10.40 -2.60
CA PHE A 150 5.30 -11.83 -2.43
C PHE A 150 5.05 -12.22 -0.96
N LEU A 151 5.36 -11.34 -0.01
CA LEU A 151 4.97 -11.50 1.38
C LEU A 151 3.66 -10.76 1.62
N PRO A 152 2.63 -11.43 2.13
CA PRO A 152 1.38 -10.78 2.51
C PRO A 152 1.63 -9.64 3.51
N SER A 153 0.93 -8.54 3.32
CA SER A 153 1.00 -7.35 4.16
C SER A 153 -0.36 -7.02 4.77
N ALA A 154 -0.42 -5.99 5.61
CA ALA A 154 -1.70 -5.50 6.14
C ALA A 154 -2.63 -4.92 5.06
N LEU A 155 -2.09 -4.58 3.88
CA LEU A 155 -2.88 -4.09 2.74
C LEU A 155 -3.76 -5.19 2.13
N ASP A 156 -3.29 -6.44 2.09
CA ASP A 156 -4.02 -7.53 1.46
C ASP A 156 -5.41 -7.75 2.09
N PRO A 157 -5.53 -7.94 3.42
CA PRO A 157 -6.84 -8.08 4.06
C PRO A 157 -7.65 -6.77 4.03
N MET A 158 -7.00 -5.61 4.01
CA MET A 158 -7.71 -4.33 3.89
C MET A 158 -8.39 -4.20 2.52
N LEU A 159 -7.65 -4.45 1.44
CA LEU A 159 -8.18 -4.41 0.08
C LEU A 159 -9.21 -5.52 -0.16
N GLN A 160 -8.97 -6.71 0.39
CA GLN A 160 -9.94 -7.79 0.35
C GLN A 160 -11.26 -7.39 1.01
N GLY A 161 -11.24 -6.75 2.19
CA GLY A 161 -12.45 -6.32 2.88
C GLY A 161 -13.25 -5.28 2.10
N ILE A 162 -12.59 -4.34 1.42
CA ILE A 162 -13.24 -3.38 0.53
C ILE A 162 -13.87 -4.10 -0.69
N SER A 163 -13.11 -5.01 -1.30
CA SER A 163 -13.57 -5.80 -2.44
C SER A 163 -14.71 -6.74 -2.05
N GLN A 164 -14.63 -7.35 -0.85
CA GLN A 164 -15.69 -8.20 -0.29
C GLN A 164 -17.00 -7.44 -0.15
N ALA A 165 -16.96 -6.25 0.46
CA ALA A 165 -18.13 -5.41 0.63
C ALA A 165 -18.76 -5.02 -0.72
N SER A 166 -17.93 -4.72 -1.71
CA SER A 166 -18.39 -4.39 -3.07
C SER A 166 -18.97 -5.60 -3.80
N ALA A 167 -18.35 -6.76 -3.71
CA ALA A 167 -18.81 -7.99 -4.35
C ALA A 167 -20.15 -8.46 -3.77
N GLN A 168 -20.35 -8.31 -2.47
CA GLN A 168 -21.59 -8.67 -1.77
C GLN A 168 -22.79 -7.77 -2.11
N LEU A 169 -22.58 -6.67 -2.80
CA LEU A 169 -23.68 -5.91 -3.40
C LEU A 169 -24.38 -6.70 -4.53
N LEU A 170 -23.63 -7.54 -5.25
CA LEU A 170 -24.15 -8.35 -6.35
C LEU A 170 -24.52 -9.77 -5.90
N ASP A 171 -23.69 -10.38 -5.08
CA ASP A 171 -23.89 -11.74 -4.55
C ASP A 171 -23.55 -11.76 -3.05
N PRO A 172 -24.58 -11.78 -2.16
CA PRO A 172 -24.38 -11.78 -0.71
C PRO A 172 -23.58 -12.97 -0.15
N GLU A 173 -23.57 -14.09 -0.86
CA GLU A 173 -22.88 -15.33 -0.43
C GLU A 173 -21.43 -15.38 -0.86
N ILE A 174 -20.97 -14.44 -1.69
CA ILE A 174 -19.59 -14.45 -2.16
C ILE A 174 -18.61 -14.19 -1.02
N THR A 175 -17.55 -15.00 -0.96
CA THR A 175 -16.45 -14.83 -0.03
C THR A 175 -15.13 -14.70 -0.79
N LEU A 176 -14.40 -13.64 -0.53
CA LEU A 176 -13.10 -13.38 -1.15
C LEU A 176 -11.97 -13.77 -0.19
N ASN A 177 -10.95 -14.43 -0.74
CA ASN A 177 -9.74 -14.76 0.03
C ASN A 177 -8.83 -13.52 0.10
N PRO A 178 -8.24 -13.16 1.25
CA PRO A 178 -7.25 -12.09 1.36
C PRO A 178 -6.05 -12.23 0.43
N LEU A 179 -5.74 -13.44 -0.02
CA LEU A 179 -4.62 -13.75 -0.92
C LEU A 179 -5.06 -13.90 -2.39
N ASN A 180 -6.26 -13.46 -2.77
CA ASN A 180 -6.75 -13.61 -4.15
C ASN A 180 -5.86 -12.95 -5.20
N ASN A 181 -5.14 -11.90 -4.84
CA ASN A 181 -4.23 -11.17 -5.72
C ASN A 181 -2.75 -11.59 -5.60
N TRP A 182 -2.45 -12.58 -4.76
CA TRP A 182 -1.07 -12.94 -4.42
C TRP A 182 -0.22 -13.36 -5.62
N PHE A 183 -0.77 -14.10 -6.57
CA PHE A 183 -0.04 -14.51 -7.77
C PHE A 183 0.37 -13.31 -8.63
N PHE A 184 -0.49 -12.32 -8.75
CA PHE A 184 -0.19 -11.10 -9.48
C PHE A 184 0.90 -10.29 -8.76
N THR A 185 0.77 -10.05 -7.47
CA THR A 185 1.73 -9.27 -6.69
C THR A 185 3.10 -9.95 -6.61
N ALA A 186 3.13 -11.28 -6.46
CA ALA A 186 4.36 -12.06 -6.47
C ALA A 186 5.06 -12.02 -7.85
N SER A 187 4.31 -12.15 -8.94
CA SER A 187 4.86 -12.05 -10.30
C SER A 187 5.37 -10.65 -10.60
N SER A 188 4.64 -9.62 -10.16
CA SER A 188 5.03 -8.22 -10.28
C SER A 188 6.33 -7.91 -9.54
N THR A 189 6.60 -8.58 -8.43
CA THR A 189 7.87 -8.47 -7.69
C THR A 189 9.07 -8.77 -8.59
N LEU A 190 9.02 -9.86 -9.35
CA LEU A 190 10.10 -10.23 -10.27
C LEU A 190 10.29 -9.15 -11.35
N LEU A 191 9.21 -8.66 -11.92
CA LEU A 191 9.25 -7.61 -12.94
C LEU A 191 9.91 -6.34 -12.38
N ILE A 192 9.53 -5.89 -11.18
CA ILE A 192 10.08 -4.68 -10.56
C ILE A 192 11.56 -4.86 -10.23
N ILE A 193 11.98 -6.04 -9.73
CA ILE A 193 13.40 -6.32 -9.48
C ILE A 193 14.21 -6.22 -10.78
N PHE A 194 13.74 -6.85 -11.86
CA PHE A 194 14.45 -6.82 -13.14
C PHE A 194 14.54 -5.42 -13.75
N LEU A 195 13.41 -4.71 -13.80
CA LEU A 195 13.36 -3.35 -14.35
C LEU A 195 14.18 -2.38 -13.49
N GLY A 196 14.03 -2.43 -12.18
CA GLY A 196 14.76 -1.58 -11.25
C GLY A 196 16.27 -1.85 -11.30
N TRP A 197 16.68 -3.12 -11.40
CA TRP A 197 18.09 -3.49 -11.60
C TRP A 197 18.65 -2.93 -12.91
N TYR A 198 17.94 -3.20 -14.02
CA TYR A 198 18.36 -2.71 -15.34
C TYR A 198 18.47 -1.18 -15.38
N VAL A 199 17.44 -0.48 -14.94
CA VAL A 199 17.40 0.98 -14.91
C VAL A 199 18.51 1.55 -14.01
N THR A 200 18.70 1.00 -12.81
CA THR A 200 19.71 1.48 -11.89
C THR A 200 21.11 1.29 -12.45
N ASP A 201 21.47 0.07 -12.89
CA ASP A 201 22.84 -0.27 -13.29
C ASP A 201 23.18 0.22 -14.70
N LYS A 202 22.21 0.38 -15.60
CA LYS A 202 22.46 0.74 -17.01
C LYS A 202 22.10 2.17 -17.36
N ILE A 203 21.23 2.81 -16.60
CA ILE A 203 20.76 4.17 -16.91
C ILE A 203 21.18 5.14 -15.78
N VAL A 204 20.72 4.92 -14.55
CA VAL A 204 20.87 5.89 -13.47
C VAL A 204 22.34 6.03 -13.05
N GLU A 205 23.01 4.94 -12.70
CA GLU A 205 24.39 4.99 -12.21
C GLU A 205 25.37 5.53 -13.24
N PRO A 206 25.35 5.11 -14.53
CA PRO A 206 26.23 5.71 -15.55
C PRO A 206 26.00 7.21 -15.76
N HIS A 207 24.76 7.70 -15.62
CA HIS A 207 24.48 9.13 -15.71
C HIS A 207 25.05 9.91 -14.52
N LEU A 208 24.92 9.38 -13.31
CA LEU A 208 25.47 10.00 -12.10
C LEU A 208 26.99 10.04 -12.11
N GLN A 209 27.64 9.01 -12.66
CA GLN A 209 29.10 8.97 -12.78
C GLN A 209 29.64 9.99 -13.79
N LYS A 210 28.90 10.28 -14.88
CA LYS A 210 29.29 11.28 -15.90
C LYS A 210 29.10 12.72 -15.41
N GLY A 211 28.20 12.97 -14.46
CA GLY A 211 27.93 14.30 -13.91
C GLY A 211 28.95 14.78 -12.85
N ASN A 212 29.87 13.94 -12.44
CA ASN A 212 30.92 14.22 -11.45
C ASN A 212 32.29 14.53 -12.05
N VAL A 213 32.35 14.96 -13.33
CA VAL A 213 33.60 15.42 -14.00
C VAL A 213 33.61 16.94 -14.05
#